data_bf37ba6de4fc14c522d02e3b640c45c4
#
_entry.id   bf37ba6de4fc14c522d02e3b640c45c4
#
_cell.length_a   1.000
_cell.length_b   1.000
_cell.length_c   1.000
_cell.angle_alpha   90.00
_cell.angle_beta   90.00
_cell.angle_gamma   90.00
#
_symmetry.space_group_name_H-M   'P 1'
#
loop_
_entity.id
_entity.type
_entity.pdbx_description
1 polymer ?
#
loop_
_entity_poly.entity_id
_entity_poly.type
_entity_poly.pdbx_seq_one_letter_code
_entity_poly.pdbx_strand_id
1 'polypeptide(L)'
;MSMELEQLINSATDLPTIPVVAVKVLKLIESEGVTAEELAKVVSSDPAVAARVLKISNSSFYGCQRQIQTLPHAIMMLGYNTLRSLVIAASVKQVYNPYGLTEKMLWEHSFGAGLAARIIAGSTGLVNEEEAFLGGLFHDIGKTILNTMDSQQFQTVMQKCFNEEIQFVDAEKQLYPFSHAELGAYVIKKWNFPEMLMKAVLEHHRYGFGEDEDPYQVTLTSVVGLSNLFCHKKGIGMRQPATDLVLHESIPARKLQLEEEKINSMLETFETIFRL
;
A
#
# COMPACT_ATOMS: atom_id res chain seq x y z
N MET A 1 1.23 19.58 -2.15
CA MET A 1 2.51 19.41 -2.88
C MET A 1 2.70 20.66 -3.73
N SER A 2 3.89 21.28 -3.71
CA SER A 2 4.15 22.52 -4.45
C SER A 2 4.32 22.24 -5.96
N MET A 3 4.01 23.23 -6.82
CA MET A 3 4.22 23.14 -8.27
C MET A 3 5.70 22.93 -8.62
N GLU A 4 6.61 23.49 -7.84
CA GLU A 4 8.05 23.34 -8.05
C GLU A 4 8.51 21.88 -7.84
N LEU A 5 8.02 21.23 -6.79
CA LEU A 5 8.29 19.82 -6.52
C LEU A 5 7.73 18.91 -7.63
N GLU A 6 6.52 19.19 -8.12
CA GLU A 6 5.93 18.44 -9.22
C GLU A 6 6.72 18.59 -10.53
N GLN A 7 7.22 19.78 -10.82
CA GLN A 7 8.08 20.01 -11.98
C GLN A 7 9.42 19.29 -11.85
N LEU A 8 10.00 19.30 -10.64
CA LEU A 8 11.24 18.61 -10.35
C LEU A 8 11.10 17.09 -10.55
N ILE A 9 10.05 16.49 -10.01
CA ILE A 9 9.78 15.07 -10.19
C ILE A 9 9.58 14.71 -11.66
N ASN A 10 8.79 15.50 -12.39
CA ASN A 10 8.56 15.28 -13.84
C ASN A 10 9.83 15.38 -14.68
N SER A 11 10.77 16.24 -14.30
CA SER A 11 12.04 16.38 -15.02
C SER A 11 13.05 15.28 -14.68
N ALA A 12 12.92 14.67 -13.51
CA ALA A 12 13.88 13.69 -13.00
C ALA A 12 13.51 12.24 -13.37
N THR A 13 12.23 11.95 -13.71
CA THR A 13 11.77 10.57 -13.85
C THR A 13 10.75 10.35 -14.97
N ASP A 14 10.88 9.21 -15.64
CA ASP A 14 9.79 8.61 -16.43
C ASP A 14 8.88 7.83 -15.49
N LEU A 15 7.76 8.45 -15.11
CA LEU A 15 6.82 7.84 -14.19
C LEU A 15 6.12 6.62 -14.83
N PRO A 16 5.93 5.54 -14.06
CA PRO A 16 5.21 4.39 -14.58
C PRO A 16 3.75 4.76 -14.88
N THR A 17 3.25 4.25 -15.99
CA THR A 17 1.83 4.39 -16.32
C THR A 17 1.00 3.43 -15.48
N ILE A 18 -0.19 3.88 -15.07
CA ILE A 18 -1.13 2.98 -14.43
C ILE A 18 -1.54 1.86 -15.40
N PRO A 19 -1.55 0.58 -14.99
CA PRO A 19 -2.00 -0.51 -15.85
C PRO A 19 -3.43 -0.31 -16.37
N VAL A 20 -3.64 -0.61 -17.66
CA VAL A 20 -4.91 -0.36 -18.36
C VAL A 20 -6.12 -0.97 -17.63
N VAL A 21 -5.97 -2.16 -17.06
CA VAL A 21 -7.04 -2.83 -16.30
C VAL A 21 -7.40 -2.05 -15.04
N ALA A 22 -6.41 -1.50 -14.32
CA ALA A 22 -6.65 -0.67 -13.15
C ALA A 22 -7.42 0.61 -13.53
N VAL A 23 -7.05 1.27 -14.65
CA VAL A 23 -7.80 2.44 -15.17
C VAL A 23 -9.25 2.09 -15.48
N LYS A 24 -9.47 0.97 -16.17
CA LYS A 24 -10.85 0.53 -16.50
C LYS A 24 -11.67 0.24 -15.23
N VAL A 25 -11.07 -0.39 -14.25
CA VAL A 25 -11.73 -0.69 -12.97
C VAL A 25 -12.03 0.60 -12.19
N LEU A 26 -11.10 1.56 -12.14
CA LEU A 26 -11.35 2.85 -11.52
C LEU A 26 -12.54 3.59 -12.17
N LYS A 27 -12.62 3.59 -13.50
CA LYS A 27 -13.73 4.20 -14.22
C LYS A 27 -15.08 3.52 -13.99
N LEU A 28 -15.08 2.18 -13.81
CA LEU A 28 -16.30 1.46 -13.48
C LEU A 28 -16.87 1.87 -12.12
N ILE A 29 -16.01 2.32 -11.19
CA ILE A 29 -16.41 2.74 -9.85
C ILE A 29 -17.25 4.02 -9.87
N GLU A 30 -16.94 4.92 -10.80
CA GLU A 30 -17.63 6.20 -10.96
C GLU A 30 -19.03 6.03 -11.61
N SER A 31 -19.33 4.83 -12.12
CA SER A 31 -20.60 4.53 -12.80
C SER A 31 -21.59 3.90 -11.82
N GLU A 32 -22.79 4.47 -11.69
CA GLU A 32 -23.87 3.86 -10.93
C GLU A 32 -24.36 2.58 -11.60
N GLY A 33 -24.60 1.52 -10.81
CA GLY A 33 -25.24 0.29 -11.27
C GLY A 33 -24.32 -0.72 -11.96
N VAL A 34 -23.02 -0.63 -11.79
CA VAL A 34 -22.05 -1.62 -12.35
C VAL A 34 -22.33 -3.02 -11.81
N THR A 35 -22.44 -3.97 -12.73
CA THR A 35 -22.68 -5.37 -12.40
C THR A 35 -21.39 -6.17 -12.14
N ALA A 36 -21.52 -7.29 -11.43
CA ALA A 36 -20.43 -8.24 -11.23
C ALA A 36 -19.87 -8.79 -12.55
N GLU A 37 -20.75 -8.99 -13.54
CA GLU A 37 -20.39 -9.47 -14.87
C GLU A 37 -19.53 -8.46 -15.63
N GLU A 38 -19.83 -7.17 -15.53
CA GLU A 38 -19.04 -6.10 -16.17
C GLU A 38 -17.65 -6.02 -15.57
N LEU A 39 -17.54 -6.06 -14.24
CA LEU A 39 -16.23 -6.11 -13.57
C LEU A 39 -15.43 -7.36 -13.97
N ALA A 40 -16.06 -8.52 -13.95
CA ALA A 40 -15.43 -9.77 -14.35
C ALA A 40 -14.95 -9.72 -15.82
N LYS A 41 -15.73 -9.13 -16.73
CA LYS A 41 -15.37 -8.95 -18.15
C LYS A 41 -14.13 -8.06 -18.32
N VAL A 42 -14.08 -6.94 -17.57
CA VAL A 42 -12.91 -6.04 -17.60
C VAL A 42 -11.67 -6.75 -17.08
N VAL A 43 -11.76 -7.45 -15.95
CA VAL A 43 -10.63 -8.20 -15.38
C VAL A 43 -10.17 -9.32 -16.31
N SER A 44 -11.10 -10.05 -16.94
CA SER A 44 -10.80 -11.13 -17.90
C SER A 44 -10.10 -10.64 -19.18
N SER A 45 -10.11 -9.34 -19.45
CA SER A 45 -9.38 -8.78 -20.61
C SER A 45 -7.85 -8.86 -20.43
N ASP A 46 -7.36 -9.09 -19.21
CA ASP A 46 -5.96 -9.39 -18.90
C ASP A 46 -5.87 -10.72 -18.12
N PRO A 47 -5.52 -11.83 -18.80
CA PRO A 47 -5.44 -13.14 -18.16
C PRO A 47 -4.45 -13.21 -16.99
N ALA A 48 -3.37 -12.42 -17.04
CA ALA A 48 -2.37 -12.39 -15.97
C ALA A 48 -2.92 -11.70 -14.71
N VAL A 49 -3.68 -10.62 -14.86
CA VAL A 49 -4.38 -9.96 -13.77
C VAL A 49 -5.46 -10.88 -13.21
N ALA A 50 -6.27 -11.50 -14.09
CA ALA A 50 -7.33 -12.44 -13.67
C ALA A 50 -6.78 -13.60 -12.82
N ALA A 51 -5.69 -14.23 -13.28
CA ALA A 51 -5.05 -15.32 -12.55
C ALA A 51 -4.49 -14.86 -11.19
N ARG A 52 -3.89 -13.66 -11.11
CA ARG A 52 -3.39 -13.10 -9.85
C ARG A 52 -4.53 -12.77 -8.88
N VAL A 53 -5.62 -12.19 -9.38
CA VAL A 53 -6.81 -11.92 -8.58
C VAL A 53 -7.34 -13.21 -7.97
N LEU A 54 -7.54 -14.26 -8.78
CA LEU A 54 -7.99 -15.56 -8.29
C LEU A 54 -7.02 -16.17 -7.27
N LYS A 55 -5.69 -16.03 -7.50
CA LYS A 55 -4.68 -16.49 -6.54
C LYS A 55 -4.80 -15.76 -5.20
N ILE A 56 -4.93 -14.44 -5.20
CA ILE A 56 -5.06 -13.64 -3.99
C ILE A 56 -6.39 -13.96 -3.29
N SER A 57 -7.49 -14.09 -4.05
CA SER A 57 -8.82 -14.45 -3.53
C SER A 57 -8.84 -15.80 -2.81
N ASN A 58 -7.98 -16.72 -3.21
CA ASN A 58 -7.80 -18.04 -2.59
C ASN A 58 -6.75 -18.07 -1.48
N SER A 59 -6.18 -16.93 -1.13
CA SER A 59 -5.27 -16.87 0.01
C SER A 59 -6.02 -17.07 1.33
N SER A 60 -5.30 -17.51 2.34
CA SER A 60 -5.82 -17.69 3.70
C SER A 60 -6.43 -16.42 4.30
N PHE A 61 -5.99 -15.24 3.82
CA PHE A 61 -6.55 -13.96 4.24
C PHE A 61 -8.07 -13.88 4.07
N TYR A 62 -8.61 -14.41 2.95
CA TYR A 62 -10.04 -14.39 2.70
C TYR A 62 -10.79 -15.58 3.28
N GLY A 63 -10.08 -16.60 3.81
CA GLY A 63 -10.64 -17.71 4.57
C GLY A 63 -11.73 -18.50 3.83
N CYS A 64 -11.71 -18.52 2.51
CA CYS A 64 -12.73 -19.19 1.72
C CYS A 64 -12.63 -20.70 1.91
N GLN A 65 -13.69 -21.34 2.44
CA GLN A 65 -13.75 -22.79 2.66
C GLN A 65 -13.69 -23.61 1.36
N ARG A 66 -14.06 -23.02 0.24
CA ARG A 66 -14.01 -23.65 -1.09
C ARG A 66 -13.18 -22.79 -2.03
N GLN A 67 -12.41 -23.47 -2.87
CA GLN A 67 -11.61 -22.79 -3.88
C GLN A 67 -12.44 -21.95 -4.83
N ILE A 68 -12.08 -20.68 -4.95
CA ILE A 68 -12.65 -19.74 -5.91
C ILE A 68 -12.01 -19.99 -7.27
N GLN A 69 -12.82 -20.41 -8.24
CA GLN A 69 -12.31 -20.78 -9.59
C GLN A 69 -12.64 -19.75 -10.66
N THR A 70 -13.59 -18.84 -10.40
CA THR A 70 -14.04 -17.85 -11.38
C THR A 70 -14.15 -16.46 -10.76
N LEU A 71 -13.99 -15.42 -11.57
CA LEU A 71 -14.14 -14.04 -11.13
C LEU A 71 -15.56 -13.73 -10.61
N PRO A 72 -16.66 -14.16 -11.26
CA PRO A 72 -17.99 -14.00 -10.70
C PRO A 72 -18.14 -14.66 -9.32
N HIS A 73 -17.53 -15.83 -9.10
CA HIS A 73 -17.54 -16.47 -7.79
C HIS A 73 -16.71 -15.66 -6.77
N ALA A 74 -15.57 -15.07 -7.17
CA ALA A 74 -14.79 -14.17 -6.33
C ALA A 74 -15.62 -12.95 -5.90
N ILE A 75 -16.35 -12.33 -6.83
CA ILE A 75 -17.23 -11.19 -6.53
C ILE A 75 -18.32 -11.58 -5.52
N MET A 76 -18.96 -12.73 -5.73
CA MET A 76 -20.02 -13.21 -4.84
C MET A 76 -19.51 -13.48 -3.42
N MET A 77 -18.29 -14.03 -3.28
CA MET A 77 -17.71 -14.39 -1.99
C MET A 77 -17.08 -13.23 -1.24
N LEU A 78 -16.38 -12.34 -1.95
CA LEU A 78 -15.58 -11.26 -1.37
C LEU A 78 -16.27 -9.90 -1.41
N GLY A 79 -17.30 -9.79 -2.23
CA GLY A 79 -17.96 -8.52 -2.54
C GLY A 79 -17.22 -7.71 -3.62
N TYR A 80 -17.95 -6.76 -4.17
CA TYR A 80 -17.50 -5.92 -5.27
C TYR A 80 -16.29 -5.05 -4.91
N ASN A 81 -16.37 -4.35 -3.78
CA ASN A 81 -15.33 -3.41 -3.35
C ASN A 81 -13.99 -4.11 -3.10
N THR A 82 -14.03 -5.26 -2.43
CA THR A 82 -12.83 -6.08 -2.18
C THR A 82 -12.21 -6.55 -3.47
N LEU A 83 -13.02 -7.09 -4.40
CA LEU A 83 -12.46 -7.55 -5.67
C LEU A 83 -11.84 -6.40 -6.47
N ARG A 84 -12.44 -5.22 -6.45
CA ARG A 84 -11.90 -4.00 -7.06
C ARG A 84 -10.49 -3.69 -6.54
N SER A 85 -10.32 -3.64 -5.23
CA SER A 85 -9.00 -3.39 -4.62
C SER A 85 -7.98 -4.47 -4.98
N LEU A 86 -8.41 -5.73 -5.06
CA LEU A 86 -7.55 -6.82 -5.50
C LEU A 86 -7.15 -6.72 -6.97
N VAL A 87 -8.05 -6.25 -7.84
CA VAL A 87 -7.72 -6.01 -9.25
C VAL A 87 -6.69 -4.89 -9.37
N ILE A 88 -6.85 -3.81 -8.61
CA ILE A 88 -5.86 -2.73 -8.57
C ILE A 88 -4.51 -3.28 -8.10
N ALA A 89 -4.47 -4.01 -6.98
CA ALA A 89 -3.24 -4.61 -6.45
C ALA A 89 -2.58 -5.57 -7.46
N ALA A 90 -3.36 -6.47 -8.07
CA ALA A 90 -2.87 -7.42 -9.06
C ALA A 90 -2.31 -6.73 -10.32
N SER A 91 -2.92 -5.63 -10.74
CA SER A 91 -2.48 -4.82 -11.88
C SER A 91 -1.20 -4.06 -11.55
N VAL A 92 -1.16 -3.37 -10.41
CA VAL A 92 -0.02 -2.55 -9.99
C VAL A 92 1.22 -3.39 -9.67
N LYS A 93 1.06 -4.67 -9.35
CA LYS A 93 2.20 -5.59 -9.17
C LYS A 93 3.20 -5.56 -10.33
N GLN A 94 2.77 -5.24 -11.54
CA GLN A 94 3.66 -5.11 -12.69
C GLN A 94 4.61 -3.91 -12.56
N VAL A 95 4.18 -2.84 -11.89
CA VAL A 95 5.01 -1.67 -11.63
C VAL A 95 6.17 -2.01 -10.70
N TYR A 96 5.96 -2.92 -9.76
CA TYR A 96 7.02 -3.39 -8.85
C TYR A 96 8.06 -4.29 -9.53
N ASN A 97 7.75 -4.81 -10.72
CA ASN A 97 8.67 -5.64 -11.53
C ASN A 97 9.46 -6.68 -10.67
N PRO A 98 8.82 -7.61 -9.95
CA PRO A 98 9.41 -8.36 -8.83
C PRO A 98 10.32 -9.51 -9.28
N TYR A 99 11.30 -9.21 -10.15
CA TYR A 99 12.28 -10.19 -10.66
C TYR A 99 13.59 -10.18 -9.86
N GLY A 100 13.94 -9.07 -9.19
CA GLY A 100 15.06 -8.95 -8.28
C GLY A 100 14.67 -9.17 -6.82
N LEU A 101 15.67 -9.32 -5.94
CA LEU A 101 15.43 -9.47 -4.51
C LEU A 101 14.84 -8.19 -3.91
N THR A 102 15.39 -7.02 -4.27
CA THR A 102 14.93 -5.72 -3.80
C THR A 102 13.48 -5.47 -4.21
N GLU A 103 13.14 -5.69 -5.48
CA GLU A 103 11.79 -5.51 -6.02
C GLU A 103 10.79 -6.45 -5.37
N LYS A 104 11.21 -7.71 -5.11
CA LYS A 104 10.39 -8.68 -4.38
C LYS A 104 10.12 -8.20 -2.96
N MET A 105 11.14 -7.71 -2.25
CA MET A 105 11.00 -7.19 -0.88
C MET A 105 10.09 -5.95 -0.86
N LEU A 106 10.24 -5.01 -1.78
CA LEU A 106 9.37 -3.83 -1.90
C LEU A 106 7.91 -4.22 -2.15
N TRP A 107 7.68 -5.21 -3.02
CA TRP A 107 6.33 -5.72 -3.24
C TRP A 107 5.74 -6.40 -2.01
N GLU A 108 6.49 -7.29 -1.36
CA GLU A 108 6.06 -7.99 -0.14
C GLU A 108 5.72 -7.01 0.98
N HIS A 109 6.54 -5.97 1.16
CA HIS A 109 6.30 -4.90 2.13
C HIS A 109 5.00 -4.15 1.82
N SER A 110 4.86 -3.64 0.60
CA SER A 110 3.68 -2.89 0.17
C SER A 110 2.39 -3.70 0.28
N PHE A 111 2.41 -4.95 -0.17
CA PHE A 111 1.25 -5.82 -0.07
C PHE A 111 0.94 -6.20 1.39
N GLY A 112 1.96 -6.47 2.19
CA GLY A 112 1.83 -6.71 3.62
C GLY A 112 1.24 -5.51 4.36
N ALA A 113 1.72 -4.30 4.09
CA ALA A 113 1.17 -3.08 4.67
C ALA A 113 -0.30 -2.86 4.25
N GLY A 114 -0.66 -3.17 3.01
CA GLY A 114 -2.06 -3.15 2.56
C GLY A 114 -2.94 -4.10 3.39
N LEU A 115 -2.52 -5.34 3.57
CA LEU A 115 -3.25 -6.32 4.39
C LEU A 115 -3.35 -5.89 5.86
N ALA A 116 -2.25 -5.41 6.44
CA ALA A 116 -2.22 -4.90 7.81
C ALA A 116 -3.16 -3.71 7.99
N ALA A 117 -3.15 -2.74 7.06
CA ALA A 117 -4.04 -1.58 7.09
C ALA A 117 -5.52 -1.99 7.04
N ARG A 118 -5.86 -2.97 6.19
CA ARG A 118 -7.21 -3.54 6.14
C ARG A 118 -7.61 -4.19 7.46
N ILE A 119 -6.72 -4.98 8.08
CA ILE A 119 -6.99 -5.63 9.38
C ILE A 119 -7.23 -4.55 10.46
N ILE A 120 -6.40 -3.51 10.50
CA ILE A 120 -6.54 -2.40 11.45
C ILE A 120 -7.88 -1.70 11.22
N ALA A 121 -8.22 -1.36 9.98
CA ALA A 121 -9.48 -0.71 9.63
C ALA A 121 -10.70 -1.57 10.02
N GLY A 122 -10.72 -2.85 9.65
CA GLY A 122 -11.82 -3.78 9.97
C GLY A 122 -11.97 -4.03 11.47
N SER A 123 -10.85 -4.08 12.21
CA SER A 123 -10.87 -4.30 13.67
C SER A 123 -11.30 -3.07 14.46
N THR A 124 -11.14 -1.87 13.90
CA THR A 124 -11.44 -0.60 14.57
C THR A 124 -12.72 0.07 14.08
N GLY A 125 -13.10 -0.17 12.81
CA GLY A 125 -14.22 0.51 12.16
C GLY A 125 -14.02 2.01 11.93
N LEU A 126 -12.78 2.51 12.11
CA LEU A 126 -12.48 3.95 12.06
C LEU A 126 -12.40 4.50 10.62
N VAL A 127 -12.01 3.69 9.66
CA VAL A 127 -11.89 4.05 8.25
C VAL A 127 -12.38 2.90 7.36
N ASN A 128 -12.62 3.20 6.09
CA ASN A 128 -12.99 2.18 5.11
C ASN A 128 -11.83 1.20 4.87
N GLU A 129 -12.13 -0.10 4.92
CA GLU A 129 -11.13 -1.17 4.79
C GLU A 129 -10.40 -1.15 3.44
N GLU A 130 -11.11 -0.82 2.36
CA GLU A 130 -10.53 -0.81 1.01
C GLU A 130 -9.64 0.41 0.77
N GLU A 131 -10.01 1.57 1.34
CA GLU A 131 -9.17 2.76 1.31
C GLU A 131 -7.89 2.54 2.13
N ALA A 132 -8.02 1.94 3.32
CA ALA A 132 -6.89 1.57 4.15
C ALA A 132 -5.96 0.58 3.43
N PHE A 133 -6.52 -0.46 2.79
CA PHE A 133 -5.75 -1.42 2.00
C PHE A 133 -4.96 -0.73 0.87
N LEU A 134 -5.61 0.14 0.10
CA LEU A 134 -4.93 0.86 -0.98
C LEU A 134 -3.89 1.85 -0.44
N GLY A 135 -4.17 2.51 0.69
CA GLY A 135 -3.21 3.37 1.38
C GLY A 135 -1.94 2.61 1.78
N GLY A 136 -2.11 1.46 2.43
CA GLY A 136 -1.00 0.58 2.80
C GLY A 136 -0.27 0.01 1.58
N LEU A 137 -0.99 -0.37 0.53
CA LEU A 137 -0.39 -0.89 -0.71
C LEU A 137 0.50 0.14 -1.41
N PHE A 138 0.11 1.40 -1.40
CA PHE A 138 0.78 2.46 -2.16
C PHE A 138 1.75 3.32 -1.35
N HIS A 139 1.77 3.21 -0.01
CA HIS A 139 2.54 4.13 0.83
C HIS A 139 4.01 4.25 0.41
N ASP A 140 4.61 3.14 -0.02
CA ASP A 140 6.01 3.00 -0.41
C ASP A 140 6.25 2.87 -1.92
N ILE A 141 5.25 3.14 -2.78
CA ILE A 141 5.40 2.99 -4.24
C ILE A 141 6.55 3.86 -4.80
N GLY A 142 6.82 4.99 -4.17
CA GLY A 142 7.94 5.85 -4.52
C GLY A 142 9.30 5.16 -4.40
N LYS A 143 9.51 4.26 -3.43
CA LYS A 143 10.73 3.45 -3.31
C LYS A 143 10.95 2.55 -4.52
N THR A 144 9.88 1.96 -5.03
CA THR A 144 9.92 1.14 -6.24
C THR A 144 10.36 1.97 -7.45
N ILE A 145 9.86 3.20 -7.55
CA ILE A 145 10.21 4.10 -8.65
C ILE A 145 11.65 4.57 -8.51
N LEU A 146 12.10 4.96 -7.32
CA LEU A 146 13.51 5.32 -7.06
C LEU A 146 14.46 4.17 -7.44
N ASN A 147 14.12 2.93 -7.05
CA ASN A 147 14.91 1.75 -7.42
C ASN A 147 14.93 1.50 -8.93
N THR A 148 13.83 1.78 -9.64
CA THR A 148 13.74 1.64 -11.10
C THR A 148 14.53 2.74 -11.82
N MET A 149 14.56 3.96 -11.27
CA MET A 149 15.31 5.09 -11.83
C MET A 149 16.82 4.88 -11.76
N ASP A 150 17.31 4.52 -10.59
CA ASP A 150 18.72 4.25 -10.31
C ASP A 150 18.85 3.24 -9.15
N SER A 151 18.95 1.96 -9.53
CA SER A 151 19.07 0.88 -8.55
C SER A 151 20.37 0.96 -7.72
N GLN A 152 21.44 1.52 -8.26
CA GLN A 152 22.70 1.66 -7.54
C GLN A 152 22.61 2.76 -6.47
N GLN A 153 22.03 3.91 -6.82
CA GLN A 153 21.80 5.00 -5.86
C GLN A 153 20.79 4.57 -4.79
N PHE A 154 19.73 3.83 -5.17
CA PHE A 154 18.77 3.28 -4.21
C PHE A 154 19.41 2.30 -3.23
N GLN A 155 20.32 1.43 -3.69
CA GLN A 155 21.12 0.56 -2.81
C GLN A 155 21.99 1.37 -1.84
N THR A 156 22.52 2.50 -2.29
CA THR A 156 23.27 3.41 -1.42
C THR A 156 22.40 3.97 -0.29
N VAL A 157 21.14 4.35 -0.59
CA VAL A 157 20.17 4.75 0.46
C VAL A 157 19.97 3.62 1.47
N MET A 158 19.72 2.40 1.00
CA MET A 158 19.52 1.25 1.89
C MET A 158 20.75 0.96 2.78
N GLN A 159 21.95 1.10 2.22
CA GLN A 159 23.19 0.92 2.97
C GLN A 159 23.37 2.01 4.03
N LYS A 160 23.05 3.27 3.71
CA LYS A 160 23.10 4.38 4.68
C LYS A 160 22.12 4.14 5.83
N CYS A 161 20.88 3.76 5.54
CA CYS A 161 19.91 3.43 6.58
C CYS A 161 20.43 2.35 7.53
N PHE A 162 21.10 1.31 6.98
CA PHE A 162 21.63 0.23 7.79
C PHE A 162 22.88 0.63 8.59
N ASN A 163 23.82 1.36 7.97
CA ASN A 163 25.12 1.69 8.58
C ASN A 163 25.03 2.85 9.59
N GLU A 164 24.14 3.83 9.32
CA GLU A 164 24.00 5.06 10.10
C GLU A 164 22.79 5.03 11.04
N GLU A 165 21.99 3.95 10.98
CA GLU A 165 20.74 3.77 11.78
C GLU A 165 19.73 4.94 11.62
N ILE A 166 19.72 5.59 10.44
CA ILE A 166 18.83 6.71 10.12
C ILE A 166 17.56 6.24 9.40
N GLN A 167 16.53 7.07 9.46
CA GLN A 167 15.28 6.82 8.75
C GLN A 167 15.49 6.88 7.23
N PHE A 168 14.69 6.09 6.49
CA PHE A 168 14.81 6.01 5.03
C PHE A 168 14.62 7.38 4.37
N VAL A 169 13.65 8.17 4.82
CA VAL A 169 13.40 9.53 4.33
C VAL A 169 14.60 10.45 4.54
N ASP A 170 15.35 10.30 5.64
CA ASP A 170 16.51 11.14 5.93
C ASP A 170 17.71 10.75 5.08
N ALA A 171 17.88 9.47 4.79
CA ALA A 171 18.88 8.99 3.83
C ALA A 171 18.56 9.44 2.40
N GLU A 172 17.28 9.40 2.00
CA GLU A 172 16.84 9.87 0.68
C GLU A 172 17.15 11.35 0.47
N LYS A 173 16.84 12.22 1.45
CA LYS A 173 17.10 13.67 1.36
C LYS A 173 18.57 14.05 1.14
N GLN A 174 19.50 13.14 1.44
CA GLN A 174 20.93 13.36 1.19
C GLN A 174 21.32 13.02 -0.25
N LEU A 175 20.53 12.20 -0.95
CA LEU A 175 20.86 11.63 -2.26
C LEU A 175 19.88 12.03 -3.36
N TYR A 176 18.64 12.34 -3.00
CA TYR A 176 17.57 12.73 -3.92
C TYR A 176 17.00 14.10 -3.54
N PRO A 177 16.49 14.86 -4.51
CA PRO A 177 15.84 16.14 -4.25
C PRO A 177 14.41 15.99 -3.70
N PHE A 178 13.90 14.77 -3.57
CA PHE A 178 12.58 14.43 -3.03
C PHE A 178 12.62 13.06 -2.35
N SER A 179 11.68 12.83 -1.45
CA SER A 179 11.50 11.56 -0.75
C SER A 179 10.61 10.59 -1.55
N HIS A 180 10.65 9.30 -1.18
CA HIS A 180 9.71 8.31 -1.73
C HIS A 180 8.25 8.67 -1.43
N ALA A 181 7.95 9.27 -0.29
CA ALA A 181 6.60 9.68 0.06
C ALA A 181 6.07 10.78 -0.88
N GLU A 182 6.91 11.78 -1.20
CA GLU A 182 6.58 12.84 -2.16
C GLU A 182 6.43 12.29 -3.58
N LEU A 183 7.35 11.44 -4.01
CA LEU A 183 7.30 10.79 -5.32
C LEU A 183 6.07 9.87 -5.44
N GLY A 184 5.80 9.05 -4.42
CA GLY A 184 4.64 8.17 -4.37
C GLY A 184 3.33 8.96 -4.43
N ALA A 185 3.19 10.01 -3.64
CA ALA A 185 2.01 10.88 -3.66
C ALA A 185 1.78 11.51 -5.03
N TYR A 186 2.86 11.93 -5.69
CA TYR A 186 2.78 12.48 -7.05
C TYR A 186 2.27 11.45 -8.07
N VAL A 187 2.74 10.22 -7.99
CA VAL A 187 2.28 9.11 -8.84
C VAL A 187 0.79 8.81 -8.60
N ILE A 188 0.36 8.74 -7.35
CA ILE A 188 -1.06 8.54 -6.99
C ILE A 188 -1.94 9.66 -7.56
N LYS A 189 -1.47 10.91 -7.48
CA LYS A 189 -2.13 12.06 -8.11
C LYS A 189 -2.21 11.91 -9.65
N LYS A 190 -1.10 11.56 -10.30
CA LYS A 190 -1.04 11.32 -11.76
C LYS A 190 -1.93 10.17 -12.22
N TRP A 191 -2.11 9.18 -11.39
CA TRP A 191 -3.00 8.05 -11.64
C TRP A 191 -4.47 8.37 -11.36
N ASN A 192 -4.76 9.60 -10.96
CA ASN A 192 -6.12 10.10 -10.66
C ASN A 192 -6.83 9.30 -9.54
N PHE A 193 -6.07 8.87 -8.54
CA PHE A 193 -6.65 8.35 -7.30
C PHE A 193 -7.21 9.47 -6.40
N PRO A 194 -8.11 9.15 -5.45
CA PRO A 194 -8.65 10.14 -4.52
C PRO A 194 -7.56 10.90 -3.75
N GLU A 195 -7.81 12.19 -3.50
CA GLU A 195 -6.87 13.07 -2.79
C GLU A 195 -6.49 12.54 -1.41
N MET A 196 -7.44 11.91 -0.70
CA MET A 196 -7.20 11.30 0.61
C MET A 196 -6.14 10.21 0.55
N LEU A 197 -6.13 9.40 -0.52
CA LEU A 197 -5.12 8.37 -0.72
C LEU A 197 -3.75 9.00 -0.99
N MET A 198 -3.71 10.03 -1.84
CA MET A 198 -2.49 10.79 -2.12
C MET A 198 -1.90 11.41 -0.83
N LYS A 199 -2.74 12.03 0.00
CA LYS A 199 -2.31 12.58 1.30
C LYS A 199 -1.83 11.50 2.25
N ALA A 200 -2.51 10.35 2.35
CA ALA A 200 -2.07 9.24 3.20
C ALA A 200 -0.68 8.71 2.79
N VAL A 201 -0.41 8.62 1.48
CA VAL A 201 0.93 8.27 0.96
C VAL A 201 1.96 9.34 1.28
N LEU A 202 1.62 10.63 1.11
CA LEU A 202 2.54 11.74 1.38
C LEU A 202 2.95 11.82 2.85
N GLU A 203 1.99 11.60 3.76
CA GLU A 203 2.14 11.92 5.18
C GLU A 203 2.39 10.68 6.06
N HIS A 204 2.57 9.48 5.50
CA HIS A 204 2.66 8.25 6.29
C HIS A 204 3.89 8.18 7.22
N HIS A 205 4.87 9.06 7.06
CA HIS A 205 5.99 9.29 7.97
C HIS A 205 5.85 10.57 8.80
N ARG A 206 4.86 11.41 8.48
CA ARG A 206 4.63 12.71 9.14
C ARG A 206 3.35 12.62 9.96
N TYR A 207 3.47 12.68 11.27
CA TYR A 207 2.33 12.57 12.17
C TYR A 207 1.98 13.91 12.84
N GLY A 208 2.56 15.00 12.38
CA GLY A 208 2.28 16.37 12.84
C GLY A 208 1.17 17.00 12.00
N PHE A 209 -0.07 16.59 12.24
CA PHE A 209 -1.25 17.17 11.61
C PHE A 209 -1.59 18.50 12.26
N GLY A 210 -2.02 19.49 11.44
CA GLY A 210 -2.57 20.75 11.93
C GLY A 210 -3.93 20.55 12.62
N GLU A 211 -4.36 21.55 13.40
CA GLU A 211 -5.66 21.51 14.08
C GLU A 211 -6.85 21.50 13.13
N ASP A 212 -6.66 22.03 11.90
CA ASP A 212 -7.68 22.13 10.85
C ASP A 212 -7.71 20.90 9.89
N GLU A 213 -6.90 19.86 10.16
CA GLU A 213 -6.88 18.67 9.29
C GLU A 213 -8.15 17.84 9.47
N ASP A 214 -8.66 17.30 8.36
CA ASP A 214 -9.81 16.40 8.34
C ASP A 214 -9.54 15.18 9.27
N PRO A 215 -10.36 14.95 10.30
CA PRO A 215 -10.17 13.82 11.22
C PRO A 215 -10.11 12.46 10.54
N TYR A 216 -10.88 12.27 9.47
CA TYR A 216 -10.83 11.01 8.70
C TYR A 216 -9.49 10.84 7.99
N GLN A 217 -8.93 11.92 7.41
CA GLN A 217 -7.61 11.93 6.79
C GLN A 217 -6.51 11.59 7.80
N VAL A 218 -6.55 12.19 8.99
CA VAL A 218 -5.61 11.90 10.09
C VAL A 218 -5.68 10.43 10.48
N THR A 219 -6.90 9.89 10.59
CA THR A 219 -7.13 8.50 10.95
C THR A 219 -6.61 7.55 9.87
N LEU A 220 -6.94 7.79 8.60
CA LEU A 220 -6.48 6.97 7.48
C LEU A 220 -4.94 6.96 7.39
N THR A 221 -4.31 8.12 7.51
CA THR A 221 -2.84 8.22 7.50
C THR A 221 -2.22 7.48 8.68
N SER A 222 -2.85 7.55 9.86
CA SER A 222 -2.38 6.82 11.05
C SER A 222 -2.55 5.30 10.90
N VAL A 223 -3.62 4.83 10.27
CA VAL A 223 -3.79 3.41 9.92
C VAL A 223 -2.70 2.93 8.97
N VAL A 224 -2.39 3.72 7.94
CA VAL A 224 -1.30 3.41 6.99
C VAL A 224 0.05 3.41 7.71
N GLY A 225 0.34 4.39 8.55
CA GLY A 225 1.57 4.45 9.33
C GLY A 225 1.73 3.25 10.28
N LEU A 226 0.66 2.86 10.99
CA LEU A 226 0.69 1.70 11.88
C LEU A 226 0.86 0.39 11.11
N SER A 227 0.25 0.27 9.92
CA SER A 227 0.42 -0.91 9.07
C SER A 227 1.85 -1.08 8.56
N ASN A 228 2.53 0.02 8.22
CA ASN A 228 3.95 0.03 7.91
C ASN A 228 4.77 -0.49 9.10
N LEU A 229 4.49 -0.03 10.32
CA LEU A 229 5.16 -0.49 11.53
C LEU A 229 4.89 -1.98 11.83
N PHE A 230 3.73 -2.53 11.48
CA PHE A 230 3.46 -3.98 11.58
C PHE A 230 4.41 -4.77 10.67
N CYS A 231 4.61 -4.32 9.44
CA CYS A 231 5.58 -4.93 8.52
C CYS A 231 7.01 -4.85 9.05
N HIS A 232 7.42 -3.71 9.60
CA HIS A 232 8.74 -3.55 10.24
C HIS A 232 8.91 -4.51 11.42
N LYS A 233 7.93 -4.57 12.33
CA LYS A 233 7.95 -5.45 13.50
C LYS A 233 8.11 -6.93 13.13
N LYS A 234 7.49 -7.34 12.02
CA LYS A 234 7.50 -8.74 11.54
C LYS A 234 8.56 -9.02 10.46
N GLY A 235 9.33 -8.02 10.03
CA GLY A 235 10.38 -8.17 9.01
C GLY A 235 9.84 -8.44 7.61
N ILE A 236 8.59 -8.04 7.32
CA ILE A 236 7.97 -8.27 6.02
C ILE A 236 8.55 -7.30 4.99
N GLY A 237 9.11 -7.84 3.90
CA GLY A 237 9.83 -7.08 2.89
C GLY A 237 11.12 -6.43 3.41
N MET A 238 11.66 -6.92 4.51
CA MET A 238 12.88 -6.42 5.14
C MET A 238 13.84 -7.57 5.43
N ARG A 239 15.13 -7.24 5.63
CA ARG A 239 16.15 -8.25 5.95
C ARG A 239 16.00 -8.82 7.36
N GLN A 240 15.56 -7.99 8.31
CA GLN A 240 15.41 -8.38 9.71
C GLN A 240 14.18 -7.73 10.34
N PRO A 241 13.45 -8.43 11.25
CA PRO A 241 12.38 -7.86 12.04
C PRO A 241 12.90 -6.80 13.02
N ALA A 242 12.15 -5.72 13.19
CA ALA A 242 12.39 -4.70 14.21
C ALA A 242 11.79 -5.16 15.55
N THR A 243 12.44 -6.13 16.22
CA THR A 243 11.92 -6.77 17.44
C THR A 243 11.73 -5.81 18.61
N ASP A 244 12.54 -4.76 18.68
CA ASP A 244 12.51 -3.78 19.77
C ASP A 244 11.45 -2.69 19.59
N LEU A 245 10.78 -2.67 18.42
CA LEU A 245 9.74 -1.69 18.12
C LEU A 245 8.51 -1.91 19.04
N VAL A 246 8.18 -0.92 19.84
CA VAL A 246 7.02 -0.90 20.74
C VAL A 246 5.85 -0.21 20.02
N LEU A 247 4.94 -1.00 19.45
CA LEU A 247 3.89 -0.51 18.55
C LEU A 247 2.90 0.42 19.23
N HIS A 248 2.45 0.12 20.45
CA HIS A 248 1.45 0.95 21.17
C HIS A 248 1.98 2.32 21.58
N GLU A 249 3.30 2.49 21.70
CA GLU A 249 3.96 3.77 21.96
C GLU A 249 4.16 4.60 20.69
N SER A 250 3.93 4.03 19.52
CA SER A 250 4.09 4.73 18.26
C SER A 250 3.08 5.88 18.10
N ILE A 251 3.47 6.93 17.37
CA ILE A 251 2.58 8.07 17.14
C ILE A 251 1.28 7.63 16.45
N PRO A 252 1.29 6.79 15.38
CA PRO A 252 0.04 6.35 14.77
C PRO A 252 -0.87 5.56 15.72
N ALA A 253 -0.32 4.69 16.57
CA ALA A 253 -1.14 3.95 17.55
C ALA A 253 -1.81 4.87 18.54
N ARG A 254 -1.07 5.87 19.07
CA ARG A 254 -1.63 6.89 19.97
C ARG A 254 -2.70 7.76 19.29
N LYS A 255 -2.51 8.14 18.03
CA LYS A 255 -3.51 8.88 17.25
C LYS A 255 -4.79 8.08 17.05
N LEU A 256 -4.68 6.76 16.88
CA LEU A 256 -5.81 5.83 16.78
C LEU A 256 -6.40 5.44 18.15
N GLN A 257 -5.80 5.87 19.25
CA GLN A 257 -6.20 5.55 20.63
C GLN A 257 -6.28 4.02 20.85
N LEU A 258 -5.30 3.29 20.34
CA LEU A 258 -5.26 1.82 20.39
C LEU A 258 -4.42 1.35 21.59
N GLU A 259 -5.04 0.53 22.42
CA GLU A 259 -4.38 -0.14 23.54
C GLU A 259 -3.49 -1.30 23.05
N GLU A 260 -2.48 -1.64 23.85
CA GLU A 260 -1.50 -2.67 23.52
C GLU A 260 -2.14 -4.02 23.21
N GLU A 261 -3.12 -4.46 24.00
CA GLU A 261 -3.82 -5.73 23.79
C GLU A 261 -4.50 -5.80 22.43
N LYS A 262 -5.17 -4.70 22.01
CA LYS A 262 -5.82 -4.62 20.70
C LYS A 262 -4.82 -4.67 19.56
N ILE A 263 -3.69 -3.97 19.69
CA ILE A 263 -2.60 -3.99 18.69
C ILE A 263 -2.00 -5.38 18.57
N ASN A 264 -1.72 -6.05 19.68
CA ASN A 264 -1.17 -7.40 19.67
C ASN A 264 -2.12 -8.40 19.02
N SER A 265 -3.42 -8.35 19.30
CA SER A 265 -4.44 -9.19 18.65
C SER A 265 -4.48 -8.99 17.13
N MET A 266 -4.42 -7.71 16.66
CA MET A 266 -4.37 -7.41 15.22
C MET A 266 -3.05 -7.90 14.59
N LEU A 267 -1.93 -7.76 15.28
CA LEU A 267 -0.62 -8.20 14.82
C LEU A 267 -0.53 -9.73 14.70
N GLU A 268 -1.12 -10.48 15.64
CA GLU A 268 -1.24 -11.94 15.57
C GLU A 268 -2.11 -12.39 14.39
N THR A 269 -3.23 -11.71 14.18
CA THR A 269 -4.10 -11.94 13.02
C THR A 269 -3.32 -11.70 11.72
N PHE A 270 -2.59 -10.59 11.63
CA PHE A 270 -1.76 -10.26 10.47
C PHE A 270 -0.68 -11.31 10.21
N GLU A 271 0.04 -11.75 11.26
CA GLU A 271 1.08 -12.76 11.15
C GLU A 271 0.54 -14.10 10.65
N THR A 272 -0.59 -14.52 11.20
CA THR A 272 -1.25 -15.77 10.79
C THR A 272 -1.63 -15.76 9.31
N ILE A 273 -2.16 -14.62 8.84
CA ILE A 273 -2.64 -14.47 7.47
C ILE A 273 -1.47 -14.34 6.48
N PHE A 274 -0.42 -13.62 6.82
CA PHE A 274 0.68 -13.34 5.90
C PHE A 274 1.65 -14.52 5.72
N ARG A 275 1.77 -15.42 6.70
CA ARG A 275 2.65 -16.60 6.63
C ARG A 275 2.08 -17.77 5.83
N LEU A 276 0.80 -17.74 5.51
CA LEU A 276 0.08 -18.78 4.75
C LEU A 276 -0.01 -18.44 3.26
#